data_a3b8d8121c06b92ae2fe97ad8a213323
#
_entry.id   a3b8d8121c06b92ae2fe97ad8a213323
#
_cell.length_a   1.000
_cell.length_b   1.000
_cell.length_c   1.000
_cell.angle_alpha   90.00
_cell.angle_beta   90.00
_cell.angle_gamma   90.00
#
_symmetry.space_group_name_H-M   'P 1'
#
loop_
_entity.id
_entity.type
_entity.pdbx_description
1 polymer ?
#
loop_
_entity_poly.entity_id
_entity_poly.type
_entity_poly.pdbx_seq_one_letter_code
_entity_poly.pdbx_strand_id
1 'polypeptide(L)'
;MGEIIRRIEAKGLWLAALQLRSVSDELARRHYAEHEGKPFFDPLLEFITSGPVVAAIVEGPRAITAVRQIAGGTDPVESAAPGTIRGDFGLETQTNLMHGSDSAESAEREIELWFPS
;
A
#
# COMPACT_ATOMS: atom_id res chain seq x y z
N MET A 1 11.54 2.04 -3.42
CA MET A 1 10.67 1.66 -4.54
C MET A 1 11.18 0.44 -5.30
N GLY A 2 12.37 0.49 -5.82
CA GLY A 2 12.91 -0.62 -6.61
C GLY A 2 12.96 -1.95 -5.89
N GLU A 3 13.26 -1.96 -4.59
CA GLU A 3 13.29 -3.18 -3.79
C GLU A 3 11.90 -3.81 -3.67
N ILE A 4 10.87 -3.00 -3.52
CA ILE A 4 9.50 -3.50 -3.46
C ILE A 4 9.10 -4.15 -4.79
N ILE A 5 9.37 -3.47 -5.90
CA ILE A 5 9.10 -4.00 -7.25
C ILE A 5 9.87 -5.30 -7.49
N ARG A 6 11.13 -5.33 -7.10
CA ARG A 6 11.97 -6.53 -7.25
C ARG A 6 11.38 -7.73 -6.53
N ARG A 7 10.90 -7.54 -5.30
CA ARG A 7 10.31 -8.63 -4.51
C ARG A 7 8.98 -9.10 -5.09
N ILE A 8 8.18 -8.19 -5.62
CA ILE A 8 6.92 -8.53 -6.30
C ILE A 8 7.20 -9.41 -7.52
N GLU A 9 8.14 -9.00 -8.36
CA GLU A 9 8.49 -9.76 -9.55
C GLU A 9 9.18 -11.08 -9.23
N ALA A 10 10.05 -11.09 -8.22
CA ALA A 10 10.72 -12.31 -7.78
C ALA A 10 9.72 -13.36 -7.26
N LYS A 11 8.59 -12.92 -6.73
CA LYS A 11 7.52 -13.81 -6.25
C LYS A 11 6.70 -14.41 -7.39
N GLY A 12 6.91 -13.95 -8.63
CA GLY A 12 6.17 -14.45 -9.79
C GLY A 12 4.93 -13.64 -10.14
N LEU A 13 4.75 -12.50 -9.50
CA LEU A 13 3.67 -11.57 -9.82
C LEU A 13 4.15 -10.56 -10.85
N TRP A 14 3.23 -9.81 -11.46
CA TRP A 14 3.60 -8.80 -12.43
C TRP A 14 2.80 -7.52 -12.23
N LEU A 15 3.35 -6.41 -12.76
CA LEU A 15 2.71 -5.11 -12.69
C LEU A 15 1.83 -4.89 -13.91
N ALA A 16 0.54 -4.67 -13.69
CA ALA A 16 -0.38 -4.30 -14.77
C ALA A 16 -0.41 -2.80 -14.99
N ALA A 17 -0.11 -2.01 -13.96
CA ALA A 17 -0.01 -0.56 -14.04
C ALA A 17 0.96 -0.05 -12.99
N LEU A 18 1.65 1.04 -13.29
CA LEU A 18 2.57 1.69 -12.37
C LEU A 18 2.55 3.18 -12.67
N GLN A 19 2.32 3.99 -11.65
CA GLN A 19 2.16 5.42 -11.81
C GLN A 19 2.75 6.18 -10.63
N LEU A 20 3.60 7.16 -10.91
CA LEU A 20 4.05 8.12 -9.90
C LEU A 20 3.07 9.28 -9.90
N ARG A 21 2.53 9.63 -8.73
CA ARG A 21 1.55 10.69 -8.64
C ARG A 21 1.55 11.37 -7.29
N SER A 22 1.10 12.61 -7.28
CA SER A 22 0.78 13.33 -6.05
C SER A 22 -0.67 13.04 -5.69
N VAL A 23 -0.92 12.80 -4.41
CA VAL A 23 -2.25 12.41 -3.93
C VAL A 23 -3.00 13.66 -3.47
N SER A 24 -4.18 13.90 -4.04
CA SER A 24 -5.05 15.00 -3.61
C SER A 24 -5.70 14.65 -2.27
N ASP A 25 -6.10 15.68 -1.54
CA ASP A 25 -6.84 15.49 -0.29
C ASP A 25 -8.12 14.69 -0.52
N GLU A 26 -8.82 14.98 -1.62
CA GLU A 26 -10.04 14.25 -1.98
C GLU A 26 -9.78 12.75 -2.19
N LEU A 27 -8.75 12.40 -2.95
CA LEU A 27 -8.40 11.00 -3.19
C LEU A 27 -8.03 10.31 -1.88
N ALA A 28 -7.23 10.97 -1.05
CA ALA A 28 -6.81 10.42 0.24
C ALA A 28 -8.01 10.15 1.15
N ARG A 29 -8.96 11.09 1.22
CA ARG A 29 -10.17 10.92 2.03
C ARG A 29 -11.04 9.78 1.53
N ARG A 30 -11.14 9.60 0.22
CA ARG A 30 -11.91 8.49 -0.36
C ARG A 30 -11.21 7.15 -0.12
N HIS A 31 -9.89 7.13 -0.20
CA HIS A 31 -9.11 5.92 0.06
C HIS A 31 -9.26 5.45 1.51
N TYR A 32 -9.20 6.39 2.46
CA TYR A 32 -9.31 6.08 3.88
C TYR A 32 -10.70 6.35 4.45
N ALA A 33 -11.76 6.32 3.62
CA ALA A 33 -13.11 6.66 4.05
C ALA A 33 -13.59 5.88 5.26
N GLU A 34 -13.23 4.60 5.37
CA GLU A 34 -13.62 3.75 6.50
C GLU A 34 -12.97 4.14 7.82
N HIS A 35 -11.92 4.97 7.78
CA HIS A 35 -11.21 5.44 8.96
C HIS A 35 -11.62 6.85 9.40
N GLU A 36 -12.55 7.47 8.66
CA GLU A 36 -13.01 8.82 8.99
C GLU A 36 -13.56 8.89 10.42
N GLY A 37 -13.15 9.91 11.16
CA GLY A 37 -13.54 10.07 12.56
C GLY A 37 -12.63 9.36 13.57
N LYS A 38 -11.70 8.54 13.11
CA LYS A 38 -10.75 7.88 14.01
C LYS A 38 -9.55 8.79 14.30
N PRO A 39 -8.90 8.64 15.48
CA PRO A 39 -7.78 9.52 15.86
C PRO A 39 -6.62 9.54 14.88
N PHE A 40 -6.36 8.45 14.17
CA PHE A 40 -5.25 8.35 13.23
C PHE A 40 -5.59 8.81 11.81
N PHE A 41 -6.83 9.23 11.56
CA PHE A 41 -7.28 9.61 10.21
C PHE A 41 -6.53 10.82 9.67
N ASP A 42 -6.48 11.92 10.44
CA ASP A 42 -5.80 13.14 10.01
C ASP A 42 -4.29 12.93 9.81
N PRO A 43 -3.56 12.25 10.72
CA PRO A 43 -2.15 11.93 10.46
C PRO A 43 -1.92 11.09 9.21
N LEU A 44 -2.81 10.15 8.88
CA LEU A 44 -2.72 9.37 7.65
C LEU A 44 -2.89 10.25 6.41
N LEU A 45 -3.88 11.15 6.43
CA LEU A 45 -4.09 12.09 5.32
C LEU A 45 -2.88 12.97 5.11
N GLU A 46 -2.33 13.51 6.20
CA GLU A 46 -1.16 14.37 6.14
C GLU A 46 0.03 13.64 5.55
N PHE A 47 0.26 12.40 5.99
CA PHE A 47 1.38 11.61 5.50
C PHE A 47 1.24 11.27 4.01
N ILE A 48 0.08 10.78 3.57
CA ILE A 48 -0.08 10.33 2.18
C ILE A 48 -0.08 11.50 1.19
N THR A 49 -0.44 12.70 1.64
CA THR A 49 -0.42 13.90 0.80
C THR A 49 0.87 14.70 0.91
N SER A 50 1.83 14.27 1.73
CA SER A 50 3.07 15.01 1.98
C SER A 50 4.07 14.97 0.84
N GLY A 51 3.92 14.06 -0.12
CA GLY A 51 4.81 13.96 -1.26
C GLY A 51 4.28 12.96 -2.27
N PRO A 52 4.97 12.80 -3.40
CA PRO A 52 4.52 11.86 -4.43
C PRO A 52 4.60 10.42 -3.94
N VAL A 53 3.66 9.60 -4.43
CA VAL A 53 3.62 8.17 -4.14
C VAL A 53 3.63 7.40 -5.46
N VAL A 54 4.00 6.13 -5.38
CA VAL A 54 3.91 5.22 -6.52
C VAL A 54 2.69 4.32 -6.27
N ALA A 55 1.75 4.36 -7.21
CA ALA A 55 0.59 3.48 -7.19
C ALA A 55 0.79 2.40 -8.24
N ALA A 56 0.42 1.17 -7.92
CA ALA A 56 0.60 0.04 -8.82
C ALA A 56 -0.58 -0.91 -8.75
N ILE A 57 -0.88 -1.54 -9.88
CA ILE A 57 -1.79 -2.67 -9.93
C ILE A 57 -0.92 -3.91 -10.13
N VAL A 58 -1.01 -4.84 -9.19
CA VAL A 58 -0.25 -6.08 -9.20
C VAL A 58 -1.21 -7.23 -9.53
N GLU A 59 -0.83 -8.06 -10.48
CA GLU A 59 -1.62 -9.22 -10.90
C GLU A 59 -0.83 -10.50 -10.74
N GLY A 60 -1.57 -11.60 -10.57
CA GLY A 60 -0.99 -12.93 -10.49
C GLY A 60 -1.79 -13.81 -9.55
N PRO A 61 -1.48 -15.13 -9.52
CA PRO A 61 -2.15 -16.04 -8.61
C PRO A 61 -1.97 -15.62 -7.17
N ARG A 62 -3.07 -15.54 -6.42
CA ARG A 62 -3.06 -15.17 -5.00
C ARG A 62 -2.39 -13.82 -4.71
N ALA A 63 -2.53 -12.85 -5.64
CA ALA A 63 -1.82 -11.59 -5.57
C ALA A 63 -2.06 -10.82 -4.27
N ILE A 64 -3.29 -10.76 -3.78
CA ILE A 64 -3.61 -10.02 -2.56
C ILE A 64 -2.83 -10.56 -1.36
N THR A 65 -2.92 -11.85 -1.11
CA THR A 65 -2.21 -12.48 0.00
C THR A 65 -0.69 -12.37 -0.17
N ALA A 66 -0.20 -12.57 -1.40
CA ALA A 66 1.23 -12.51 -1.67
C ALA A 66 1.81 -11.11 -1.46
N VAL A 67 1.13 -10.07 -1.92
CA VAL A 67 1.59 -8.69 -1.71
C VAL A 67 1.60 -8.35 -0.22
N ARG A 68 0.57 -8.76 0.51
CA ARG A 68 0.52 -8.50 1.95
C ARG A 68 1.61 -9.28 2.69
N GLN A 69 1.96 -10.47 2.23
CA GLN A 69 3.08 -11.23 2.80
C GLN A 69 4.42 -10.54 2.54
N ILE A 70 4.60 -9.98 1.35
CA ILE A 70 5.81 -9.22 1.02
C ILE A 70 5.91 -7.97 1.91
N ALA A 71 4.80 -7.26 2.11
CA ALA A 71 4.76 -6.06 2.94
C ALA A 71 5.04 -6.35 4.41
N GLY A 72 4.47 -7.42 4.94
CA GLY A 72 4.57 -7.76 6.35
C GLY A 72 3.45 -7.14 7.19
N GLY A 73 3.50 -7.39 8.48
CA GLY A 73 2.51 -6.86 9.42
C GLY A 73 2.53 -5.34 9.50
N THR A 74 1.43 -4.75 9.94
CA THR A 74 1.25 -3.30 9.94
C THR A 74 2.27 -2.57 10.82
N ASP A 75 2.56 -3.10 12.01
CA ASP A 75 3.61 -2.53 12.84
C ASP A 75 4.96 -3.09 12.38
N PRO A 76 5.90 -2.23 11.90
CA PRO A 76 7.15 -2.71 11.35
C PRO A 76 8.05 -3.47 12.33
N VAL A 77 7.94 -3.19 13.62
CA VAL A 77 8.80 -3.80 14.64
C VAL A 77 8.12 -4.96 15.34
N GLU A 78 6.88 -4.79 15.77
CA GLU A 78 6.17 -5.77 16.59
C GLU A 78 5.47 -6.87 15.79
N SER A 79 4.96 -6.55 14.60
CA SER A 79 4.18 -7.53 13.83
C SER A 79 4.76 -7.92 12.49
N ALA A 80 5.68 -7.13 11.91
CA ALA A 80 6.31 -7.45 10.63
C ALA A 80 7.55 -8.31 10.85
N ALA A 81 7.58 -9.49 10.26
CA ALA A 81 8.73 -10.39 10.37
C ALA A 81 9.93 -9.86 9.57
N PRO A 82 11.15 -10.14 10.01
CA PRO A 82 12.33 -9.90 9.17
C PRO A 82 12.18 -10.65 7.84
N GLY A 83 12.65 -10.03 6.76
CA GLY A 83 12.47 -10.55 5.40
C GLY A 83 11.29 -9.92 4.68
N THR A 84 10.38 -9.25 5.38
CA THR A 84 9.31 -8.46 4.76
C THR A 84 9.79 -7.03 4.56
N ILE A 85 9.10 -6.28 3.69
CA ILE A 85 9.47 -4.88 3.44
C ILE A 85 9.42 -4.06 4.73
N ARG A 86 8.32 -4.15 5.47
CA ARG A 86 8.16 -3.41 6.70
C ARG A 86 9.13 -3.87 7.78
N GLY A 87 9.35 -5.18 7.88
CA GLY A 87 10.28 -5.73 8.86
C GLY A 87 11.74 -5.35 8.60
N ASP A 88 12.14 -5.28 7.34
CA ASP A 88 13.51 -4.96 6.96
C ASP A 88 13.80 -3.45 6.99
N PHE A 89 12.84 -2.61 6.61
CA PHE A 89 13.09 -1.19 6.34
C PHE A 89 12.25 -0.22 7.15
N GLY A 90 11.22 -0.68 7.85
CA GLY A 90 10.32 0.20 8.59
C GLY A 90 10.60 0.25 10.08
N LEU A 91 10.17 1.32 10.73
CA LEU A 91 10.24 1.48 12.18
C LEU A 91 8.91 1.97 12.76
N GLU A 92 8.19 2.82 12.02
CA GLU A 92 6.97 3.46 12.49
C GLU A 92 5.75 2.94 11.72
N THR A 93 4.64 2.74 12.42
CA THR A 93 3.42 2.23 11.79
C THR A 93 2.88 3.17 10.70
N GLN A 94 2.93 4.48 10.92
CA GLN A 94 2.41 5.45 9.95
C GLN A 94 3.30 5.62 8.72
N THR A 95 4.60 5.34 8.85
CA THR A 95 5.56 5.44 7.76
C THR A 95 6.07 4.05 7.37
N ASN A 96 5.15 3.12 7.23
CA ASN A 96 5.50 1.70 7.05
C ASN A 96 5.73 1.28 5.59
N LEU A 97 6.09 2.25 4.73
CA LEU A 97 6.68 2.06 3.40
C LEU A 97 5.70 1.70 2.29
N MET A 98 4.71 0.88 2.54
CA MET A 98 3.77 0.48 1.50
C MET A 98 2.43 0.11 2.08
N HIS A 99 1.41 0.16 1.22
CA HIS A 99 0.06 -0.27 1.51
C HIS A 99 -0.37 -1.28 0.45
N GLY A 100 -1.11 -2.28 0.84
CA GLY A 100 -1.72 -3.25 -0.08
C GLY A 100 -3.18 -3.45 0.25
N SER A 101 -3.99 -3.69 -0.77
CA SER A 101 -5.40 -4.00 -0.58
C SER A 101 -5.54 -5.27 0.28
N ASP A 102 -6.52 -5.29 1.18
CA ASP A 102 -6.69 -6.38 2.13
C ASP A 102 -7.63 -7.49 1.67
N SER A 103 -8.31 -7.29 0.55
CA SER A 103 -9.24 -8.28 -0.01
C SER A 103 -9.47 -7.99 -1.50
N ALA A 104 -10.07 -8.95 -2.21
CA ALA A 104 -10.45 -8.75 -3.60
C ALA A 104 -11.44 -7.60 -3.75
N GLU A 105 -12.39 -7.48 -2.82
CA GLU A 105 -13.37 -6.42 -2.80
C GLU A 105 -12.71 -5.05 -2.60
N SER A 106 -11.81 -4.93 -1.64
CA SER A 106 -11.04 -3.70 -1.42
C SER A 106 -10.18 -3.36 -2.62
N ALA A 107 -9.56 -4.36 -3.26
CA ALA A 107 -8.75 -4.15 -4.45
C ALA A 107 -9.57 -3.57 -5.59
N GLU A 108 -10.77 -4.09 -5.85
CA GLU A 108 -11.64 -3.55 -6.89
C GLU A 108 -11.99 -2.09 -6.65
N ARG A 109 -12.34 -1.75 -5.42
CA ARG A 109 -12.69 -0.38 -5.04
C ARG A 109 -11.47 0.55 -5.18
N GLU A 110 -10.32 0.11 -4.72
CA GLU A 110 -9.10 0.91 -4.75
C GLU A 110 -8.56 1.10 -6.16
N ILE A 111 -8.64 0.07 -7.00
CA ILE A 111 -8.25 0.18 -8.42
C ILE A 111 -9.11 1.21 -9.14
N GLU A 112 -10.43 1.17 -8.94
CA GLU A 112 -11.34 2.13 -9.55
C GLU A 112 -11.06 3.55 -9.08
N LEU A 113 -10.69 3.71 -7.82
CA LEU A 113 -10.40 5.01 -7.22
C LEU A 113 -9.07 5.58 -7.71
N TRP A 114 -8.02 4.76 -7.79
CA TRP A 114 -6.66 5.19 -8.13
C TRP A 114 -6.38 5.16 -9.64
N PHE A 115 -7.02 4.25 -10.37
CA PHE A 115 -6.86 4.07 -11.82
C PHE A 115 -8.24 4.04 -12.49
N PRO A 116 -8.99 5.16 -12.45
CA PRO A 116 -10.33 5.17 -13.05
C PRO A 116 -10.26 4.90 -14.55
N SER A 117 -11.19 4.08 -15.02
CA SER A 117 -11.29 3.72 -16.46
C SER A 117 -12.00 4.77 -17.28
#